data_67280b60d3eb6fd8ef30f437deb03327
#
_entry.id   67280b60d3eb6fd8ef30f437deb03327
#
_cell.length_a   1.000
_cell.length_b   1.000
_cell.length_c   1.000
_cell.angle_alpha   90.00
_cell.angle_beta   90.00
_cell.angle_gamma   90.00
#
_symmetry.space_group_name_H-M   'P 1'
#
loop_
_entity.id
_entity.type
_entity.pdbx_description
1 polymer ?
#
loop_
_entity_poly.entity_id
_entity_poly.type
_entity_poly.pdbx_seq_one_letter_code
_entity_poly.pdbx_strand_id
1 'polypeptide(L)'
;MIFKLLVVDDEVTMRKGISNYMNWASIDCQVVGSASDGMEAIDFLKNHPVDIVITDIKMPAADGLEVARFVHENHPMTKVIILTGYADFEYAQTAIKYHVTSFILKPTNKKNFSLLSRRLKSN
;
A
#
# COMPACT_ATOMS: atom_id res chain seq x y z
N MET A 1 -17.71 -9.73 -2.30
CA MET A 1 -16.86 -9.23 -1.21
C MET A 1 -16.08 -8.02 -1.66
N ILE A 2 -16.06 -6.98 -0.87
CA ILE A 2 -15.31 -5.76 -1.20
C ILE A 2 -14.07 -5.67 -0.30
N PHE A 3 -12.90 -5.55 -0.90
CA PHE A 3 -11.64 -5.44 -0.18
C PHE A 3 -11.41 -4.00 0.26
N LYS A 4 -11.05 -3.83 1.51
CA LYS A 4 -10.81 -2.53 2.13
C LYS A 4 -9.37 -2.12 1.92
N LEU A 5 -9.16 -0.94 1.33
CA LEU A 5 -7.85 -0.44 0.90
C LEU A 5 -7.44 0.80 1.69
N LEU A 6 -6.21 0.79 2.20
CA LEU A 6 -5.60 1.95 2.83
C LEU A 6 -4.49 2.48 1.93
N VAL A 7 -4.51 3.78 1.66
CA VAL A 7 -3.48 4.45 0.85
C VAL A 7 -2.58 5.29 1.77
N VAL A 8 -1.27 5.06 1.70
CA VAL A 8 -0.29 5.73 2.55
C VAL A 8 0.77 6.43 1.69
N ASP A 9 0.84 7.74 1.79
CA ASP A 9 1.84 8.54 1.08
C ASP A 9 1.93 9.90 1.76
N ASP A 10 3.15 10.41 1.96
CA ASP A 10 3.34 11.70 2.60
C ASP A 10 3.02 12.88 1.68
N GLU A 11 2.96 12.64 0.37
CA GLU A 11 2.56 13.67 -0.59
C GLU A 11 1.05 13.67 -0.81
N VAL A 12 0.41 14.80 -0.50
CA VAL A 12 -1.04 14.95 -0.63
C VAL A 12 -1.52 14.64 -2.05
N THR A 13 -0.82 15.15 -3.05
CA THR A 13 -1.18 14.96 -4.45
C THR A 13 -1.14 13.48 -4.84
N MET A 14 -0.09 12.77 -4.45
CA MET A 14 0.02 11.34 -4.72
C MET A 14 -1.06 10.55 -3.99
N ARG A 15 -1.28 10.86 -2.73
CA ARG A 15 -2.28 10.17 -1.92
C ARG A 15 -3.68 10.31 -2.52
N LYS A 16 -4.04 11.52 -2.92
CA LYS A 16 -5.33 11.79 -3.58
C LYS A 16 -5.38 11.15 -4.96
N GLY A 17 -4.28 11.23 -5.70
CA GLY A 17 -4.19 10.64 -7.03
C GLY A 17 -4.44 9.14 -6.99
N ILE A 18 -3.77 8.42 -6.10
CA ILE A 18 -3.95 6.98 -5.98
C ILE A 18 -5.38 6.65 -5.56
N SER A 19 -5.92 7.38 -4.59
CA SER A 19 -7.29 7.15 -4.11
C SER A 19 -8.32 7.30 -5.22
N ASN A 20 -8.07 8.20 -6.20
CA ASN A 20 -9.01 8.49 -7.29
C ASN A 20 -8.52 7.98 -8.65
N TYR A 21 -7.35 7.37 -8.71
CA TYR A 21 -6.66 7.00 -9.95
C TYR A 21 -7.40 5.93 -10.73
N MET A 22 -7.90 4.95 -10.02
CA MET A 22 -8.64 3.84 -10.59
C MET A 22 -10.08 3.87 -10.12
N ASN A 23 -10.93 3.26 -10.92
CA ASN A 23 -12.23 2.87 -10.42
C ASN A 23 -12.01 1.63 -9.55
N TRP A 24 -11.68 1.84 -8.29
CA TRP A 24 -11.39 0.73 -7.36
C TRP A 24 -12.57 -0.24 -7.24
N ALA A 25 -13.79 0.28 -7.39
CA ALA A 25 -14.98 -0.58 -7.34
C ALA A 25 -14.98 -1.62 -8.46
N SER A 26 -14.34 -1.32 -9.61
CA SER A 26 -14.29 -2.28 -10.73
C SER A 26 -13.46 -3.53 -10.42
N ILE A 27 -12.62 -3.47 -9.40
CA ILE A 27 -11.84 -4.63 -8.95
C ILE A 27 -12.19 -5.02 -7.52
N ASP A 28 -13.41 -4.69 -7.11
CA ASP A 28 -13.95 -5.03 -5.79
C ASP A 28 -13.16 -4.46 -4.62
N CYS A 29 -12.64 -3.25 -4.77
CA CYS A 29 -11.92 -2.55 -3.72
C CYS A 29 -12.61 -1.25 -3.36
N GLN A 30 -12.45 -0.84 -2.11
CA GLN A 30 -12.94 0.43 -1.61
C GLN A 30 -11.86 1.07 -0.75
N VAL A 31 -11.50 2.33 -1.07
CA VAL A 31 -10.55 3.08 -0.25
C VAL A 31 -11.27 3.49 1.03
N VAL A 32 -10.85 2.92 2.16
CA VAL A 32 -11.49 3.17 3.45
C VAL A 32 -10.74 4.20 4.29
N GLY A 33 -9.55 4.58 3.87
CA GLY A 33 -8.78 5.58 4.57
C GLY A 33 -7.50 5.93 3.85
N SER A 34 -6.85 6.97 4.33
CA SER A 34 -5.53 7.37 3.84
C SER A 34 -4.69 7.84 5.02
N ALA A 35 -3.38 7.74 4.89
CA ALA A 35 -2.45 8.15 5.92
C ALA A 35 -1.29 8.92 5.29
N SER A 36 -0.75 9.90 6.02
CA SER A 36 0.31 10.76 5.53
C SER A 36 1.71 10.29 5.93
N ASP A 37 1.80 9.31 6.81
CA ASP A 37 3.07 8.69 7.20
C ASP A 37 2.81 7.30 7.78
N GLY A 38 3.90 6.60 8.09
CA GLY A 38 3.80 5.23 8.57
C GLY A 38 3.20 5.10 9.95
N MET A 39 3.42 6.08 10.83
CA MET A 39 2.83 6.03 12.17
C MET A 39 1.31 6.18 12.11
N GLU A 40 0.83 7.09 11.28
CA GLU A 40 -0.60 7.26 11.07
C GLU A 40 -1.22 6.00 10.46
N ALA A 41 -0.50 5.38 9.52
CA ALA A 41 -0.94 4.13 8.91
C ALA A 41 -1.05 3.00 9.93
N ILE A 42 -0.03 2.84 10.77
CA ILE A 42 -0.03 1.80 11.81
C ILE A 42 -1.17 2.04 12.80
N ASP A 43 -1.40 3.28 13.18
CA ASP A 43 -2.49 3.62 14.08
C ASP A 43 -3.85 3.30 13.46
N PHE A 44 -4.02 3.60 12.18
CA PHE A 44 -5.26 3.23 11.46
C PHE A 44 -5.46 1.71 11.45
N LEU A 45 -4.38 0.97 11.16
CA LEU A 45 -4.44 -0.50 11.11
C LEU A 45 -4.78 -1.14 12.45
N LYS A 46 -4.40 -0.50 13.55
CA LYS A 46 -4.76 -1.00 14.89
C LYS A 46 -6.24 -0.90 15.19
N ASN A 47 -6.94 0.03 14.54
CA ASN A 47 -8.30 0.38 14.88
C ASN A 47 -9.34 0.05 13.80
N HIS A 48 -8.89 -0.36 12.60
CA HIS A 48 -9.78 -0.61 11.48
C HIS A 48 -9.33 -1.84 10.70
N PRO A 49 -10.26 -2.69 10.24
CA PRO A 49 -9.89 -3.80 9.36
C PRO A 49 -9.50 -3.27 7.98
N VAL A 50 -8.38 -3.76 7.46
CA VAL A 50 -7.87 -3.40 6.14
C VAL A 50 -7.39 -4.67 5.46
N ASP A 51 -7.75 -4.83 4.20
CA ASP A 51 -7.36 -6.01 3.43
C ASP A 51 -6.10 -5.76 2.60
N ILE A 52 -5.90 -4.52 2.15
CA ILE A 52 -4.80 -4.15 1.26
C ILE A 52 -4.25 -2.78 1.68
N VAL A 53 -2.93 -2.71 1.82
CA VAL A 53 -2.24 -1.44 2.08
C VAL A 53 -1.37 -1.12 0.87
N ILE A 54 -1.54 0.09 0.30
CA ILE A 54 -0.62 0.63 -0.70
C ILE A 54 0.15 1.74 -0.01
N THR A 55 1.47 1.58 0.12
CA THR A 55 2.29 2.52 0.87
C THR A 55 3.52 2.95 0.09
N ASP A 56 3.84 4.25 0.18
CA ASP A 56 5.13 4.76 -0.25
C ASP A 56 6.22 4.17 0.65
N ILE A 57 7.44 4.07 0.15
CA ILE A 57 8.55 3.51 0.93
C ILE A 57 9.20 4.56 1.82
N LYS A 58 9.46 5.74 1.32
CA LYS A 58 10.12 6.82 2.07
C LYS A 58 9.12 7.82 2.60
N MET A 59 8.99 7.89 3.92
CA MET A 59 8.07 8.80 4.58
C MET A 59 8.66 9.21 5.93
N PRO A 60 8.28 10.40 6.47
CA PRO A 60 8.71 10.77 7.81
C PRO A 60 8.05 9.88 8.89
N ALA A 61 8.57 9.94 10.09
CA ALA A 61 8.15 9.19 11.27
C ALA A 61 8.42 7.70 11.10
N ALA A 62 7.52 6.95 10.44
CA ALA A 62 7.77 5.55 10.11
C ALA A 62 7.62 5.39 8.60
N ASP A 63 8.51 4.64 7.98
CA ASP A 63 8.50 4.44 6.53
C ASP A 63 7.70 3.20 6.13
N GLY A 64 7.67 2.92 4.81
CA GLY A 64 6.93 1.78 4.28
C GLY A 64 7.43 0.43 4.78
N LEU A 65 8.72 0.31 5.11
CA LEU A 65 9.25 -0.92 5.69
C LEU A 65 8.65 -1.19 7.06
N GLU A 66 8.51 -0.16 7.87
CA GLU A 66 7.91 -0.31 9.19
C GLU A 66 6.43 -0.66 9.10
N VAL A 67 5.73 -0.09 8.13
CA VAL A 67 4.33 -0.45 7.86
C VAL A 67 4.25 -1.92 7.47
N ALA A 68 5.10 -2.36 6.54
CA ALA A 68 5.12 -3.76 6.09
C ALA A 68 5.43 -4.72 7.23
N ARG A 69 6.40 -4.37 8.07
CA ARG A 69 6.75 -5.17 9.24
C ARG A 69 5.58 -5.28 10.21
N PHE A 70 4.92 -4.17 10.51
CA PHE A 70 3.77 -4.16 11.40
C PHE A 70 2.66 -5.07 10.89
N VAL A 71 2.35 -4.98 9.60
CA VAL A 71 1.33 -5.82 8.97
C VAL A 71 1.73 -7.29 9.06
N HIS A 72 2.97 -7.60 8.72
CA HIS A 72 3.46 -8.97 8.78
C HIS A 72 3.34 -9.58 10.18
N GLU A 73 3.65 -8.80 11.20
CA GLU A 73 3.63 -9.26 12.59
C GLU A 73 2.23 -9.31 13.20
N ASN A 74 1.34 -8.42 12.78
CA ASN A 74 0.04 -8.25 13.45
C ASN A 74 -1.17 -8.56 12.57
N HIS A 75 -1.05 -8.46 11.25
CA HIS A 75 -2.16 -8.65 10.31
C HIS A 75 -1.68 -9.44 9.09
N PRO A 76 -1.24 -10.71 9.28
CA PRO A 76 -0.59 -11.45 8.18
C PRO A 76 -1.48 -11.71 6.97
N MET A 77 -2.79 -11.56 7.10
CA MET A 77 -3.71 -11.71 5.98
C MET A 77 -3.86 -10.43 5.15
N THR A 78 -3.41 -9.29 5.68
CA THR A 78 -3.44 -8.03 4.95
C THR A 78 -2.30 -8.00 3.94
N LYS A 79 -2.62 -7.66 2.69
CA LYS A 79 -1.62 -7.58 1.62
C LYS A 79 -1.00 -6.19 1.60
N VAL A 80 0.31 -6.13 1.34
CA VAL A 80 1.05 -4.87 1.27
C VAL A 80 1.63 -4.70 -0.11
N ILE A 81 1.43 -3.51 -0.69
CA ILE A 81 2.00 -3.12 -1.97
C ILE A 81 2.84 -1.88 -1.72
N ILE A 82 4.10 -1.92 -2.13
CA ILE A 82 5.02 -0.81 -1.90
C ILE A 82 5.23 -0.02 -3.18
N LEU A 83 5.07 1.30 -3.08
CA LEU A 83 5.41 2.24 -4.15
C LEU A 83 6.82 2.74 -3.91
N THR A 84 7.68 2.66 -4.91
CA THR A 84 9.08 3.05 -4.77
C THR A 84 9.62 3.67 -6.05
N GLY A 85 10.49 4.68 -5.92
CA GLY A 85 11.25 5.19 -7.04
C GLY A 85 12.52 4.37 -7.27
N TYR A 86 13.19 4.59 -8.38
CA TYR A 86 14.43 3.88 -8.71
C TYR A 86 15.49 4.03 -7.63
N ALA A 87 15.61 5.23 -7.05
CA ALA A 87 16.63 5.50 -6.05
C ALA A 87 16.44 4.68 -4.78
N ASP A 88 15.21 4.27 -4.49
CA ASP A 88 14.88 3.58 -3.25
C ASP A 88 14.54 2.10 -3.46
N PHE A 89 14.68 1.60 -4.68
CA PHE A 89 14.22 0.25 -5.00
C PHE A 89 14.97 -0.83 -4.22
N GLU A 90 16.28 -0.72 -4.10
CA GLU A 90 17.06 -1.70 -3.33
C GLU A 90 16.64 -1.70 -1.87
N TYR A 91 16.41 -0.51 -1.32
CA TYR A 91 15.93 -0.40 0.06
C TYR A 91 14.54 -1.04 0.20
N ALA A 92 13.65 -0.76 -0.75
CA ALA A 92 12.30 -1.33 -0.73
C ALA A 92 12.32 -2.86 -0.80
N GLN A 93 13.27 -3.44 -1.54
CA GLN A 93 13.37 -4.89 -1.65
C GLN A 93 13.68 -5.57 -0.32
N THR A 94 14.23 -4.85 0.65
CA THR A 94 14.45 -5.43 1.98
C THR A 94 13.15 -5.82 2.67
N ALA A 95 12.00 -5.31 2.18
CA ALA A 95 10.68 -5.68 2.70
C ALA A 95 10.22 -7.07 2.26
N ILE A 96 10.96 -7.74 1.37
CA ILE A 96 10.61 -9.11 0.94
C ILE A 96 10.46 -10.04 2.14
N LYS A 97 11.30 -9.86 3.15
CA LYS A 97 11.22 -10.66 4.38
C LYS A 97 9.90 -10.49 5.14
N TYR A 98 9.14 -9.45 4.83
CA TYR A 98 7.83 -9.21 5.43
C TYR A 98 6.68 -9.65 4.51
N HIS A 99 6.98 -10.46 3.49
CA HIS A 99 6.00 -11.04 2.58
C HIS A 99 5.15 -10.00 1.85
N VAL A 100 5.79 -8.90 1.42
CA VAL A 100 5.13 -7.88 0.62
C VAL A 100 4.61 -8.50 -0.68
N THR A 101 3.38 -8.17 -1.05
CA THR A 101 2.71 -8.77 -2.21
C THR A 101 3.31 -8.28 -3.52
N SER A 102 3.61 -7.00 -3.61
CA SER A 102 4.13 -6.43 -4.86
C SER A 102 4.82 -5.10 -4.63
N PHE A 103 5.68 -4.73 -5.58
CA PHE A 103 6.34 -3.43 -5.66
C PHE A 103 5.92 -2.76 -6.95
N ILE A 104 5.64 -1.45 -6.90
CA ILE A 104 5.31 -0.65 -8.08
C ILE A 104 6.29 0.51 -8.16
N LEU A 105 6.96 0.65 -9.31
CA LEU A 105 7.88 1.76 -9.53
C LEU A 105 7.10 3.04 -9.85
N LYS A 106 7.51 4.14 -9.26
CA LYS A 106 7.01 5.47 -9.60
C LYS A 106 7.71 5.96 -10.86
N PRO A 107 7.05 6.76 -11.69
CA PRO A 107 5.66 7.22 -11.57
C PRO A 107 4.66 6.09 -11.88
N THR A 108 3.53 6.11 -11.18
CA THR A 108 2.51 5.10 -11.35
C THR A 108 1.45 5.54 -12.38
N ASN A 109 0.73 4.56 -12.92
CA ASN A 109 -0.38 4.82 -13.83
C ASN A 109 -1.45 3.73 -13.67
N LYS A 110 -2.58 3.94 -14.34
CA LYS A 110 -3.71 3.00 -14.24
C LYS A 110 -3.33 1.57 -14.65
N LYS A 111 -2.44 1.44 -15.64
CA LYS A 111 -2.01 0.13 -16.12
C LYS A 111 -1.32 -0.66 -15.02
N ASN A 112 -0.43 0.00 -14.25
CA ASN A 112 0.27 -0.67 -13.15
C ASN A 112 -0.71 -1.17 -12.10
N PHE A 113 -1.72 -0.37 -11.77
CA PHE A 113 -2.72 -0.78 -10.80
C PHE A 113 -3.66 -1.85 -11.35
N SER A 114 -3.96 -1.82 -12.64
CA SER A 114 -4.78 -2.86 -13.27
C SER A 114 -4.12 -4.23 -13.18
N LEU A 115 -2.79 -4.27 -13.33
CA LEU A 115 -2.05 -5.52 -13.20
C LEU A 115 -2.12 -6.08 -11.78
N LEU A 116 -2.27 -5.23 -10.77
CA LEU A 116 -2.41 -5.66 -9.39
C LEU A 116 -3.66 -6.49 -9.17
N SER A 117 -4.75 -6.21 -9.89
CA SER A 117 -6.00 -6.93 -9.72
C SER A 117 -5.81 -8.44 -9.90
N ARG A 118 -4.95 -8.82 -10.84
CA ARG A 118 -4.65 -10.24 -11.08
C ARG A 118 -3.96 -10.88 -9.90
N ARG A 119 -2.98 -10.19 -9.30
CA ARG A 119 -2.25 -10.71 -8.14
C ARG A 119 -3.12 -10.80 -6.92
N LEU A 120 -3.98 -9.80 -6.72
CA LEU A 120 -4.88 -9.78 -5.57
C LEU A 120 -5.94 -10.86 -5.66
N LYS A 121 -6.38 -11.20 -6.86
CA LYS A 121 -7.39 -12.24 -7.08
C LYS A 121 -6.84 -13.65 -7.13
N SER A 122 -5.54 -13.80 -7.31
CA SER A 122 -4.92 -15.12 -7.49
C SER A 122 -4.79 -15.91 -6.20
N ASN A 123 -5.16 -15.36 -5.10
CA ASN A 123 -5.16 -16.05 -3.81
C ASN A 123 -6.57 -16.12 -3.26
#